data_38d5bcb0e4523215c6bba3fa71f0e616
#
_entry.id   38d5bcb0e4523215c6bba3fa71f0e616
#
_cell.length_a   1.000
_cell.length_b   1.000
_cell.length_c   1.000
_cell.angle_alpha   90.00
_cell.angle_beta   90.00
_cell.angle_gamma   90.00
#
_symmetry.space_group_name_H-M   'P 1'
#
loop_
_entity.id
_entity.type
_entity.pdbx_description
1 polymer ?
#
loop_
_entity_poly.entity_id
_entity_poly.type
_entity_poly.pdbx_seq_one_letter_code
_entity_poly.pdbx_strand_id
1 'polypeptide(L)'
;LEAVKEHVSYARSKFEVVEFSPEDATRTELDFLTEVVQTAVDAGASYINIPDTVGFTTPEEFARIFDHLTENTLTAIKHGAGRVQGTVNGIGERAGNVALEEVAVALKIREDFFQATSDIVLNETMNTSELVSRFSGIPVPKNKAVVGGNAFSHESGIHQDGVLKNPQTYEIFTPELVGVKSNSLPLGKLSGRHAFVEKLKELELDFVEEDIKPLFAKFKVLAGKKHDITDADIRALVAGTSVDNPEGFHFEDLRLTTNADETITATVS
;
A
#
# COMPACT_ATOMS: atom_id res chain seq x y z
N LEU A 1 22.69 2.54 -33.24
CA LEU A 1 23.88 2.11 -32.48
C LEU A 1 24.89 3.26 -32.33
N GLU A 2 25.22 3.99 -33.43
CA GLU A 2 26.23 5.08 -33.40
C GLU A 2 25.90 6.17 -32.37
N ALA A 3 24.64 6.62 -32.32
CA ALA A 3 24.17 7.58 -31.32
C ALA A 3 24.28 7.05 -29.88
N VAL A 4 23.99 5.79 -29.65
CA VAL A 4 24.15 5.16 -28.32
C VAL A 4 25.61 5.23 -27.89
N LYS A 5 26.51 4.81 -28.77
CA LYS A 5 27.96 4.83 -28.50
C LYS A 5 28.44 6.26 -28.20
N GLU A 6 28.07 7.23 -29.03
CA GLU A 6 28.48 8.64 -28.89
C GLU A 6 28.00 9.23 -27.56
N HIS A 7 26.69 9.14 -27.27
CA HIS A 7 26.11 9.77 -26.10
C HIS A 7 26.52 9.09 -24.79
N VAL A 8 26.58 7.76 -24.74
CA VAL A 8 27.05 7.04 -23.56
C VAL A 8 28.51 7.32 -23.30
N SER A 9 29.39 7.30 -24.33
CA SER A 9 30.80 7.66 -24.19
C SER A 9 30.97 9.10 -23.71
N TYR A 10 30.18 10.04 -24.24
CA TYR A 10 30.21 11.42 -23.80
C TYR A 10 29.77 11.54 -22.32
N ALA A 11 28.66 10.93 -21.92
CA ALA A 11 28.21 10.91 -20.54
C ALA A 11 29.27 10.31 -19.62
N ARG A 12 29.90 9.20 -20.02
CA ARG A 12 30.96 8.55 -19.25
C ARG A 12 32.21 9.43 -19.10
N SER A 13 32.49 10.31 -20.06
CA SER A 13 33.58 11.29 -19.95
C SER A 13 33.33 12.37 -18.91
N LYS A 14 32.09 12.55 -18.45
CA LYS A 14 31.67 13.57 -17.48
C LYS A 14 31.29 13.01 -16.11
N PHE A 15 30.83 11.76 -16.07
CA PHE A 15 30.31 11.13 -14.87
C PHE A 15 30.96 9.78 -14.64
N GLU A 16 31.22 9.46 -13.38
CA GLU A 16 31.80 8.19 -12.96
C GLU A 16 30.83 7.02 -13.11
N VAL A 17 29.52 7.30 -12.99
CA VAL A 17 28.45 6.30 -13.12
C VAL A 17 27.47 6.78 -14.18
N VAL A 18 27.18 5.94 -15.16
CA VAL A 18 26.25 6.20 -16.27
C VAL A 18 25.26 5.07 -16.36
N GLU A 19 23.97 5.39 -16.31
CA GLU A 19 22.87 4.47 -16.61
C GLU A 19 22.38 4.73 -18.03
N PHE A 20 22.17 3.67 -18.80
CA PHE A 20 21.57 3.73 -20.12
C PHE A 20 20.21 3.03 -20.10
N SER A 21 19.19 3.69 -20.63
CA SER A 21 17.81 3.20 -20.69
C SER A 21 17.28 3.32 -22.11
N PRO A 22 17.14 2.20 -22.87
CA PRO A 22 16.48 2.23 -24.18
C PRO A 22 14.98 2.42 -24.00
N GLU A 23 14.43 3.48 -24.59
CA GLU A 23 12.97 3.69 -24.59
C GLU A 23 12.29 2.57 -25.38
N ASP A 24 11.11 2.11 -24.88
CA ASP A 24 10.29 1.08 -25.51
C ASP A 24 11.02 -0.26 -25.74
N ALA A 25 11.88 -0.60 -24.79
CA ALA A 25 12.72 -1.80 -24.87
C ALA A 25 11.92 -3.09 -25.07
N THR A 26 10.75 -3.19 -24.43
CA THR A 26 9.94 -4.42 -24.40
C THR A 26 9.22 -4.70 -25.74
N ARG A 27 9.07 -3.70 -26.61
CA ARG A 27 8.51 -3.87 -27.95
C ARG A 27 9.56 -3.82 -29.07
N THR A 28 10.82 -3.75 -28.69
CA THR A 28 11.95 -3.80 -29.61
C THR A 28 12.33 -5.25 -29.90
N GLU A 29 12.71 -5.57 -31.16
CA GLU A 29 13.22 -6.88 -31.51
C GLU A 29 14.42 -7.25 -30.65
N LEU A 30 14.41 -8.46 -30.10
CA LEU A 30 15.39 -8.93 -29.11
C LEU A 30 16.84 -8.83 -29.58
N ASP A 31 17.09 -9.20 -30.84
CA ASP A 31 18.45 -9.16 -31.40
C ASP A 31 18.95 -7.72 -31.48
N PHE A 32 18.11 -6.78 -31.91
CA PHE A 32 18.47 -5.37 -31.98
C PHE A 32 18.61 -4.75 -30.58
N LEU A 33 17.72 -5.10 -29.64
CA LEU A 33 17.84 -4.68 -28.26
C LEU A 33 19.16 -5.15 -27.65
N THR A 34 19.57 -6.39 -27.93
CA THR A 34 20.83 -6.97 -27.49
C THR A 34 22.03 -6.18 -28.04
N GLU A 35 22.02 -5.81 -29.33
CA GLU A 35 23.06 -4.97 -29.93
C GLU A 35 23.10 -3.57 -29.30
N VAL A 36 21.95 -2.97 -29.02
CA VAL A 36 21.84 -1.67 -28.36
C VAL A 36 22.43 -1.70 -26.96
N VAL A 37 22.06 -2.71 -26.17
CA VAL A 37 22.56 -2.93 -24.80
C VAL A 37 24.07 -3.16 -24.82
N GLN A 38 24.55 -4.05 -25.68
CA GLN A 38 25.99 -4.35 -25.78
C GLN A 38 26.77 -3.09 -26.18
N THR A 39 26.24 -2.31 -27.13
CA THR A 39 26.87 -1.04 -27.56
C THR A 39 26.95 -0.04 -26.39
N ALA A 40 25.92 0.05 -25.54
CA ALA A 40 25.93 0.91 -24.37
C ALA A 40 26.95 0.45 -23.32
N VAL A 41 27.05 -0.86 -23.08
CA VAL A 41 28.03 -1.46 -22.16
C VAL A 41 29.46 -1.20 -22.67
N ASP A 42 29.72 -1.43 -23.94
CA ASP A 42 31.03 -1.19 -24.57
C ASP A 42 31.41 0.30 -24.55
N ALA A 43 30.43 1.20 -24.61
CA ALA A 43 30.62 2.64 -24.50
C ALA A 43 30.83 3.12 -23.05
N GLY A 44 30.70 2.25 -22.05
CA GLY A 44 31.01 2.51 -20.65
C GLY A 44 29.79 2.74 -19.76
N ALA A 45 28.58 2.32 -20.15
CA ALA A 45 27.42 2.29 -19.26
C ALA A 45 27.70 1.39 -18.06
N SER A 46 27.47 1.92 -16.86
CA SER A 46 27.64 1.20 -15.59
C SER A 46 26.42 0.36 -15.26
N TYR A 47 25.25 0.80 -15.72
CA TYR A 47 23.97 0.15 -15.52
C TYR A 47 23.14 0.20 -16.80
N ILE A 48 22.36 -0.85 -17.03
CA ILE A 48 21.35 -0.92 -18.08
C ILE A 48 20.00 -1.04 -17.40
N ASN A 49 19.10 -0.12 -17.72
CA ASN A 49 17.69 -0.15 -17.30
C ASN A 49 16.85 -0.57 -18.50
N ILE A 50 16.03 -1.60 -18.36
CA ILE A 50 15.11 -2.07 -19.40
C ILE A 50 13.69 -1.70 -18.99
N PRO A 51 13.11 -0.63 -19.56
CA PRO A 51 11.77 -0.18 -19.22
C PRO A 51 10.70 -0.91 -20.03
N ASP A 52 9.60 -1.28 -19.40
CA ASP A 52 8.33 -1.52 -20.05
C ASP A 52 7.56 -0.20 -20.19
N THR A 53 8.01 0.63 -21.13
CA THR A 53 7.60 2.03 -21.27
C THR A 53 6.09 2.22 -21.41
N VAL A 54 5.40 1.28 -22.05
CA VAL A 54 3.96 1.37 -22.30
C VAL A 54 3.12 0.43 -21.42
N GLY A 55 3.77 -0.39 -20.58
CA GLY A 55 3.09 -1.34 -19.71
C GLY A 55 2.27 -2.37 -20.49
N PHE A 56 2.81 -2.84 -21.61
CA PHE A 56 2.11 -3.75 -22.53
C PHE A 56 2.49 -5.22 -22.28
N THR A 57 3.68 -5.45 -21.77
CA THR A 57 4.31 -6.77 -21.73
C THR A 57 3.76 -7.63 -20.60
N THR A 58 3.40 -8.87 -20.89
CA THR A 58 3.07 -9.84 -19.84
C THR A 58 4.32 -10.24 -19.07
N PRO A 59 4.19 -10.74 -17.82
CA PRO A 59 5.35 -11.25 -17.07
C PRO A 59 6.17 -12.29 -17.85
N GLU A 60 5.51 -13.17 -18.60
CA GLU A 60 6.16 -14.22 -19.39
C GLU A 60 6.90 -13.68 -20.63
N GLU A 61 6.36 -12.64 -21.26
CA GLU A 61 7.02 -11.96 -22.38
C GLU A 61 8.18 -11.11 -21.89
N PHE A 62 7.98 -10.38 -20.81
CA PHE A 62 9.04 -9.63 -20.16
C PHE A 62 10.15 -10.60 -19.68
N ALA A 63 9.77 -11.78 -19.17
CA ALA A 63 10.64 -12.87 -18.82
C ALA A 63 11.59 -13.22 -19.98
N ARG A 64 11.09 -13.42 -21.18
CA ARG A 64 11.90 -13.78 -22.34
C ARG A 64 12.89 -12.70 -22.74
N ILE A 65 12.51 -11.42 -22.58
CA ILE A 65 13.42 -10.30 -22.82
C ILE A 65 14.56 -10.36 -21.82
N PHE A 66 14.29 -10.73 -20.58
CA PHE A 66 15.28 -10.83 -19.53
C PHE A 66 15.95 -12.21 -19.41
N ASP A 67 15.36 -13.31 -19.86
CA ASP A 67 16.08 -14.57 -20.12
C ASP A 67 17.12 -14.37 -21.24
N HIS A 68 16.80 -13.48 -22.17
CA HIS A 68 17.80 -12.89 -23.04
C HIS A 68 18.63 -11.80 -22.34
N LEU A 69 18.07 -11.08 -21.32
CA LEU A 69 18.66 -9.92 -20.63
C LEU A 69 18.32 -9.75 -19.14
N THR A 70 17.67 -10.70 -18.44
CA THR A 70 17.15 -10.66 -17.02
C THR A 70 15.83 -9.92 -16.73
N GLU A 71 14.88 -10.57 -16.13
CA GLU A 71 13.44 -10.33 -16.07
C GLU A 71 12.86 -9.34 -15.04
N ASN A 72 11.53 -8.94 -15.26
CA ASN A 72 10.60 -8.22 -14.38
C ASN A 72 11.06 -8.12 -12.91
N THR A 73 10.84 -7.00 -12.22
CA THR A 73 11.54 -6.60 -11.00
C THR A 73 11.91 -7.73 -10.02
N LEU A 74 10.97 -8.57 -9.62
CA LEU A 74 11.26 -9.70 -8.71
C LEU A 74 11.94 -10.86 -9.44
N THR A 75 11.59 -11.09 -10.70
CA THR A 75 12.22 -12.10 -11.53
C THR A 75 13.57 -11.64 -12.02
N ALA A 76 13.74 -10.36 -12.34
CA ALA A 76 15.03 -9.76 -12.61
C ALA A 76 16.02 -9.95 -11.45
N ILE A 77 15.57 -9.72 -10.21
CA ILE A 77 16.37 -9.98 -9.01
C ILE A 77 16.74 -11.45 -8.93
N LYS A 78 15.79 -12.37 -9.14
CA LYS A 78 16.04 -13.81 -9.14
C LYS A 78 17.05 -14.23 -10.20
N HIS A 79 17.10 -13.55 -11.33
CA HIS A 79 18.00 -13.79 -12.45
C HIS A 79 19.27 -12.91 -12.44
N GLY A 80 19.53 -12.21 -11.34
CA GLY A 80 20.81 -11.55 -11.09
C GLY A 80 20.82 -10.03 -11.20
N ALA A 81 19.66 -9.37 -11.36
CA ALA A 81 19.61 -7.92 -11.30
C ALA A 81 19.95 -7.42 -9.90
N GLY A 82 21.01 -6.64 -9.79
CA GLY A 82 21.51 -6.09 -8.54
C GLY A 82 20.88 -4.72 -8.18
N ARG A 83 20.05 -4.17 -9.04
CA ARG A 83 19.37 -2.88 -8.82
C ARG A 83 17.96 -2.89 -9.39
N VAL A 84 17.04 -2.34 -8.63
CA VAL A 84 15.65 -2.12 -9.01
C VAL A 84 15.35 -0.64 -8.95
N GLN A 85 14.66 -0.12 -9.96
CA GLN A 85 14.14 1.23 -9.98
C GLN A 85 12.60 1.20 -9.84
N GLY A 86 12.10 2.00 -8.93
CA GLY A 86 10.67 2.11 -8.65
C GLY A 86 10.38 3.36 -7.85
N THR A 87 9.15 3.51 -7.40
CA THR A 87 8.73 4.66 -6.60
C THR A 87 7.94 4.23 -5.37
N VAL A 88 7.99 5.02 -4.33
CA VAL A 88 7.12 4.81 -3.16
C VAL A 88 5.66 5.00 -3.60
N ASN A 89 4.78 4.12 -3.15
CA ASN A 89 3.37 4.04 -3.55
C ASN A 89 3.13 3.71 -5.04
N GLY A 90 4.19 3.46 -5.81
CA GLY A 90 4.09 3.21 -7.24
C GLY A 90 3.71 4.45 -8.05
N ILE A 91 3.88 5.67 -7.51
CA ILE A 91 3.53 6.90 -8.22
C ILE A 91 4.39 7.08 -9.47
N GLY A 92 3.85 7.70 -10.51
CA GLY A 92 4.55 7.96 -11.75
C GLY A 92 3.62 8.33 -12.89
N GLU A 93 4.19 8.47 -14.09
CA GLU A 93 3.44 8.77 -15.29
C GLU A 93 2.44 7.64 -15.62
N ARG A 94 1.30 7.98 -16.20
CA ARG A 94 0.23 7.07 -16.62
C ARG A 94 -0.27 6.17 -15.48
N ALA A 95 0.06 4.88 -15.54
CA ALA A 95 -0.34 3.87 -14.54
C ALA A 95 0.61 3.82 -13.32
N GLY A 96 1.70 4.60 -13.35
CA GLY A 96 2.72 4.62 -12.30
C GLY A 96 3.86 3.65 -12.54
N ASN A 97 4.69 3.49 -11.53
CA ASN A 97 5.85 2.60 -11.51
C ASN A 97 5.63 1.41 -10.57
N VAL A 98 6.61 0.51 -10.53
CA VAL A 98 6.62 -0.53 -9.50
C VAL A 98 6.71 0.11 -8.12
N ALA A 99 5.91 -0.39 -7.19
CA ALA A 99 5.90 0.10 -5.80
C ALA A 99 7.09 -0.50 -5.03
N LEU A 100 8.03 0.34 -4.60
CA LEU A 100 9.24 -0.10 -3.91
C LEU A 100 8.93 -0.85 -2.61
N GLU A 101 7.91 -0.43 -1.88
CA GLU A 101 7.47 -1.09 -0.64
C GLU A 101 6.99 -2.52 -0.89
N GLU A 102 6.30 -2.77 -2.00
CA GLU A 102 5.81 -4.11 -2.35
C GLU A 102 6.98 -5.04 -2.70
N VAL A 103 7.95 -4.55 -3.47
CA VAL A 103 9.16 -5.29 -3.80
C VAL A 103 9.98 -5.61 -2.55
N ALA A 104 10.22 -4.60 -1.70
CA ALA A 104 11.04 -4.77 -0.50
C ALA A 104 10.43 -5.76 0.50
N VAL A 105 9.10 -5.69 0.70
CA VAL A 105 8.38 -6.65 1.56
C VAL A 105 8.39 -8.04 0.93
N ALA A 106 8.15 -8.18 -0.39
CA ALA A 106 8.21 -9.48 -1.08
C ALA A 106 9.59 -10.14 -0.93
N LEU A 107 10.67 -9.39 -1.10
CA LEU A 107 12.04 -9.89 -0.89
C LEU A 107 12.23 -10.36 0.55
N LYS A 108 11.72 -9.63 1.54
CA LYS A 108 11.86 -9.97 2.95
C LYS A 108 11.10 -11.23 3.33
N ILE A 109 9.85 -11.38 2.89
CA ILE A 109 9.01 -12.54 3.25
C ILE A 109 9.34 -13.80 2.44
N ARG A 110 9.98 -13.64 1.27
CA ARG A 110 10.37 -14.73 0.37
C ARG A 110 11.89 -14.72 0.07
N GLU A 111 12.68 -14.40 1.09
CA GLU A 111 14.14 -14.44 1.03
C GLU A 111 14.64 -15.83 0.63
N ASP A 112 13.93 -16.88 1.08
CA ASP A 112 14.15 -18.28 0.70
C ASP A 112 14.09 -18.51 -0.81
N PHE A 113 13.17 -17.82 -1.49
CA PHE A 113 12.92 -18.00 -2.92
C PHE A 113 13.76 -17.06 -3.80
N PHE A 114 13.87 -15.78 -3.42
CA PHE A 114 14.57 -14.78 -4.21
C PHE A 114 16.08 -14.79 -4.01
N GLN A 115 16.57 -15.31 -2.87
CA GLN A 115 17.99 -15.34 -2.49
C GLN A 115 18.64 -13.94 -2.58
N ALA A 116 17.85 -12.91 -2.30
CA ALA A 116 18.26 -11.51 -2.36
C ALA A 116 17.70 -10.76 -1.15
N THR A 117 18.43 -9.74 -0.72
CA THR A 117 18.08 -8.88 0.40
C THR A 117 18.03 -7.42 -0.04
N SER A 118 17.39 -6.58 0.75
CA SER A 118 17.35 -5.14 0.55
C SER A 118 17.70 -4.44 1.86
N ASP A 119 18.44 -3.33 1.77
CA ASP A 119 18.76 -2.46 2.92
C ASP A 119 17.64 -1.45 3.23
N ILE A 120 16.47 -1.56 2.59
CA ILE A 120 15.31 -0.72 2.89
C ILE A 120 14.85 -0.99 4.32
N VAL A 121 14.73 0.09 5.10
CA VAL A 121 14.25 0.05 6.49
C VAL A 121 12.75 -0.11 6.51
N LEU A 122 12.28 -1.35 6.54
CA LEU A 122 10.86 -1.69 6.32
C LEU A 122 9.91 -1.08 7.35
N ASN A 123 10.33 -0.89 8.60
CA ASN A 123 9.49 -0.27 9.63
C ASN A 123 9.21 1.22 9.41
N GLU A 124 9.89 1.87 8.45
CA GLU A 124 9.58 3.23 8.00
C GLU A 124 8.65 3.28 6.78
N THR A 125 8.21 2.13 6.28
CA THR A 125 7.43 2.03 5.05
C THR A 125 6.11 2.81 5.13
N MET A 126 5.35 2.64 6.20
CA MET A 126 4.06 3.33 6.37
C MET A 126 4.26 4.84 6.48
N ASN A 127 5.20 5.29 7.32
CA ASN A 127 5.54 6.71 7.47
C ASN A 127 5.95 7.34 6.13
N THR A 128 6.79 6.63 5.36
CA THR A 128 7.27 7.09 4.05
C THR A 128 6.12 7.17 3.05
N SER A 129 5.26 6.17 3.02
CA SER A 129 4.08 6.12 2.14
C SER A 129 3.12 7.29 2.43
N GLU A 130 2.81 7.55 3.70
CA GLU A 130 1.96 8.66 4.13
C GLU A 130 2.59 10.02 3.78
N LEU A 131 3.90 10.17 3.98
CA LEU A 131 4.63 11.38 3.64
C LEU A 131 4.55 11.67 2.14
N VAL A 132 4.83 10.67 1.30
CA VAL A 132 4.77 10.78 -0.17
C VAL A 132 3.35 11.09 -0.62
N SER A 133 2.33 10.41 -0.09
CA SER A 133 0.92 10.68 -0.39
C SER A 133 0.52 12.13 -0.06
N ARG A 134 0.94 12.62 1.11
CA ARG A 134 0.65 13.98 1.56
C ARG A 134 1.32 15.04 0.69
N PHE A 135 2.59 14.86 0.31
CA PHE A 135 3.31 15.85 -0.50
C PHE A 135 2.94 15.80 -1.99
N SER A 136 2.65 14.62 -2.53
CA SER A 136 2.22 14.48 -3.92
C SER A 136 0.75 14.84 -4.14
N GLY A 137 -0.08 14.85 -3.09
CA GLY A 137 -1.52 14.99 -3.19
C GLY A 137 -2.23 13.76 -3.77
N ILE A 138 -1.50 12.65 -3.98
CA ILE A 138 -2.05 11.39 -4.51
C ILE A 138 -2.38 10.46 -3.34
N PRO A 139 -3.67 10.19 -3.04
CA PRO A 139 -4.05 9.33 -1.93
C PRO A 139 -3.71 7.88 -2.22
N VAL A 140 -3.27 7.16 -1.18
CA VAL A 140 -3.08 5.71 -1.25
C VAL A 140 -4.45 5.02 -1.21
N PRO A 141 -4.78 4.16 -2.19
CA PRO A 141 -6.01 3.37 -2.15
C PRO A 141 -6.06 2.48 -0.90
N LYS A 142 -7.23 2.38 -0.26
CA LYS A 142 -7.38 1.56 0.95
C LYS A 142 -6.99 0.10 0.76
N ASN A 143 -7.18 -0.45 -0.44
CA ASN A 143 -6.85 -1.84 -0.80
C ASN A 143 -5.46 -2.03 -1.40
N LYS A 144 -4.60 -1.00 -1.38
CA LYS A 144 -3.23 -1.14 -1.85
C LYS A 144 -2.46 -2.14 -0.97
N ALA A 145 -1.68 -3.00 -1.59
CA ALA A 145 -0.83 -3.94 -0.86
C ALA A 145 0.15 -3.19 0.05
N VAL A 146 0.50 -3.78 1.17
CA VAL A 146 1.46 -3.30 2.18
C VAL A 146 1.03 -2.02 2.91
N VAL A 147 0.71 -0.94 2.20
CA VAL A 147 0.50 0.42 2.76
C VAL A 147 -0.95 0.91 2.71
N GLY A 148 -1.85 0.16 2.12
CA GLY A 148 -3.28 0.51 2.09
C GLY A 148 -3.92 0.40 3.47
N GLY A 149 -4.88 1.27 3.78
CA GLY A 149 -5.55 1.29 5.08
C GLY A 149 -6.26 -0.02 5.47
N ASN A 150 -6.51 -0.91 4.49
CA ASN A 150 -7.11 -2.22 4.72
C ASN A 150 -6.07 -3.36 4.77
N ALA A 151 -4.76 -3.07 4.60
CA ALA A 151 -3.73 -4.11 4.47
C ALA A 151 -3.70 -5.07 5.68
N PHE A 152 -4.00 -4.55 6.88
CA PHE A 152 -4.05 -5.32 8.13
C PHE A 152 -5.43 -5.25 8.79
N SER A 153 -6.49 -5.14 7.99
CA SER A 153 -7.86 -5.03 8.49
C SER A 153 -8.65 -6.30 8.20
N HIS A 154 -9.22 -6.88 9.24
CA HIS A 154 -10.06 -8.08 9.16
C HIS A 154 -11.46 -7.78 9.69
N GLU A 155 -12.46 -7.71 8.81
CA GLU A 155 -13.86 -7.47 9.21
C GLU A 155 -14.64 -8.77 9.44
N SER A 156 -14.31 -9.83 8.71
CA SER A 156 -14.97 -11.14 8.84
C SER A 156 -14.72 -11.76 10.22
N GLY A 157 -15.78 -12.20 10.91
CA GLY A 157 -15.67 -12.80 12.23
C GLY A 157 -14.77 -14.04 12.27
N ILE A 158 -14.73 -14.85 11.20
CA ILE A 158 -13.83 -16.01 11.10
C ILE A 158 -12.36 -15.56 11.02
N HIS A 159 -12.08 -14.52 10.23
CA HIS A 159 -10.73 -13.98 10.10
C HIS A 159 -10.28 -13.33 11.40
N GLN A 160 -11.15 -12.55 12.06
CA GLN A 160 -10.87 -11.92 13.34
C GLN A 160 -10.55 -12.96 14.43
N ASP A 161 -11.36 -14.02 14.51
CA ASP A 161 -11.14 -15.12 15.46
C ASP A 161 -9.84 -15.87 15.16
N GLY A 162 -9.52 -16.08 13.87
CA GLY A 162 -8.27 -16.71 13.44
C GLY A 162 -7.05 -15.87 13.82
N VAL A 163 -7.05 -14.57 13.53
CA VAL A 163 -5.95 -13.65 13.88
C VAL A 163 -5.76 -13.54 15.40
N LEU A 164 -6.85 -13.46 16.17
CA LEU A 164 -6.79 -13.40 17.64
C LEU A 164 -6.22 -14.68 18.27
N LYS A 165 -6.45 -15.84 17.65
CA LYS A 165 -5.87 -17.11 18.09
C LYS A 165 -4.42 -17.30 17.67
N ASN A 166 -4.13 -16.98 16.42
CA ASN A 166 -2.80 -17.03 15.83
C ASN A 166 -2.72 -16.09 14.63
N PRO A 167 -2.04 -14.93 14.74
CA PRO A 167 -1.89 -13.97 13.66
C PRO A 167 -1.38 -14.58 12.35
N GLN A 168 -0.47 -15.56 12.42
CA GLN A 168 0.10 -16.24 11.24
C GLN A 168 -0.94 -17.00 10.39
N THR A 169 -2.18 -17.17 10.88
CA THR A 169 -3.25 -17.81 10.11
C THR A 169 -3.63 -17.01 8.87
N TYR A 170 -3.55 -15.68 8.95
CA TYR A 170 -3.93 -14.77 7.87
C TYR A 170 -2.87 -13.70 7.55
N GLU A 171 -1.79 -13.64 8.31
CA GLU A 171 -0.74 -12.66 8.17
C GLU A 171 0.58 -13.33 7.83
N ILE A 172 1.06 -13.11 6.62
CA ILE A 172 2.35 -13.62 6.15
C ILE A 172 3.50 -12.85 6.80
N PHE A 173 3.25 -11.59 7.18
CA PHE A 173 4.16 -10.73 7.92
C PHE A 173 3.36 -9.85 8.89
N THR A 174 4.04 -9.39 9.95
CA THR A 174 3.36 -8.61 11.00
C THR A 174 3.25 -7.13 10.62
N PRO A 175 2.23 -6.41 11.12
CA PRO A 175 2.07 -4.98 10.89
C PRO A 175 3.30 -4.16 11.28
N GLU A 176 3.97 -4.56 12.37
CA GLU A 176 5.17 -3.89 12.89
C GLU A 176 6.32 -3.91 11.90
N LEU A 177 6.40 -4.94 11.04
CA LEU A 177 7.43 -5.02 10.01
C LEU A 177 7.43 -3.78 9.11
N VAL A 178 6.27 -3.22 8.84
CA VAL A 178 6.09 -2.05 7.95
C VAL A 178 5.77 -0.75 8.70
N GLY A 179 5.89 -0.75 10.02
CA GLY A 179 5.72 0.42 10.87
C GLY A 179 4.28 0.68 11.36
N VAL A 180 3.38 -0.28 11.19
CA VAL A 180 2.04 -0.22 11.76
C VAL A 180 2.07 -0.74 13.20
N LYS A 181 1.55 0.02 14.15
CA LYS A 181 1.67 -0.30 15.59
C LYS A 181 0.81 -1.49 16.06
N SER A 182 -0.27 -1.77 15.35
CA SER A 182 -1.18 -2.87 15.68
C SER A 182 -2.11 -3.18 14.52
N ASN A 183 -2.65 -4.40 14.49
CA ASN A 183 -3.71 -4.77 13.55
C ASN A 183 -4.94 -3.92 13.79
N SER A 184 -5.57 -3.47 12.71
CA SER A 184 -6.89 -2.88 12.79
C SER A 184 -7.95 -4.00 12.72
N LEU A 185 -8.67 -4.18 13.81
CA LEU A 185 -9.87 -5.01 13.84
C LEU A 185 -11.11 -4.09 13.80
N PRO A 186 -11.43 -3.52 12.63
CA PRO A 186 -12.57 -2.63 12.51
C PRO A 186 -13.84 -3.40 12.89
N LEU A 187 -14.62 -2.82 13.81
CA LEU A 187 -15.89 -3.40 14.17
C LEU A 187 -16.96 -3.00 13.15
N GLY A 188 -17.67 -3.98 12.63
CA GLY A 188 -18.72 -3.80 11.65
C GLY A 188 -19.81 -4.87 11.75
N LYS A 189 -20.70 -4.87 10.78
CA LYS A 189 -21.85 -5.79 10.74
C LYS A 189 -21.45 -7.27 10.83
N LEU A 190 -20.31 -7.66 10.28
CA LEU A 190 -19.81 -9.03 10.23
C LEU A 190 -18.99 -9.41 11.46
N SER A 191 -18.57 -8.46 12.30
CA SER A 191 -17.76 -8.73 13.47
C SER A 191 -18.47 -9.64 14.48
N GLY A 192 -17.71 -10.62 14.97
CA GLY A 192 -18.14 -11.57 15.99
C GLY A 192 -18.06 -11.00 17.40
N ARG A 193 -18.65 -11.73 18.37
CA ARG A 193 -18.61 -11.36 19.79
C ARG A 193 -17.19 -11.25 20.33
N HIS A 194 -16.29 -12.14 19.92
CA HIS A 194 -14.90 -12.15 20.38
C HIS A 194 -14.18 -10.83 20.02
N ALA A 195 -14.26 -10.38 18.77
CA ALA A 195 -13.68 -9.11 18.35
C ALA A 195 -14.27 -7.90 19.10
N PHE A 196 -15.58 -7.93 19.39
CA PHE A 196 -16.22 -6.88 20.20
C PHE A 196 -15.68 -6.86 21.63
N VAL A 197 -15.48 -8.00 22.27
CA VAL A 197 -14.89 -8.11 23.62
C VAL A 197 -13.45 -7.61 23.63
N GLU A 198 -12.64 -8.01 22.64
CA GLU A 198 -11.25 -7.51 22.55
C GLU A 198 -11.20 -6.01 22.35
N LYS A 199 -12.12 -5.44 21.56
CA LYS A 199 -12.21 -3.98 21.41
C LYS A 199 -12.61 -3.27 22.70
N LEU A 200 -13.50 -3.85 23.50
CA LEU A 200 -13.81 -3.30 24.84
C LEU A 200 -12.58 -3.27 25.74
N LYS A 201 -11.78 -4.34 25.75
CA LYS A 201 -10.51 -4.39 26.51
C LYS A 201 -9.49 -3.35 26.00
N GLU A 202 -9.33 -3.22 24.67
CA GLU A 202 -8.46 -2.20 24.06
C GLU A 202 -8.85 -0.78 24.51
N LEU A 203 -10.15 -0.55 24.68
CA LEU A 203 -10.69 0.73 25.16
C LEU A 203 -10.68 0.86 26.69
N GLU A 204 -10.07 -0.10 27.40
CA GLU A 204 -10.04 -0.17 28.86
C GLU A 204 -11.44 -0.19 29.50
N LEU A 205 -12.38 -0.89 28.84
CA LEU A 205 -13.77 -1.04 29.26
C LEU A 205 -13.99 -2.48 29.73
N ASP A 206 -13.90 -2.71 31.04
CA ASP A 206 -14.07 -4.02 31.65
C ASP A 206 -15.54 -4.30 31.95
N PHE A 207 -16.02 -5.47 31.50
CA PHE A 207 -17.36 -5.95 31.74
C PHE A 207 -17.37 -7.41 32.18
N VAL A 208 -18.33 -7.78 33.02
CA VAL A 208 -18.62 -9.18 33.31
C VAL A 208 -19.36 -9.83 32.14
N GLU A 209 -19.22 -11.15 32.00
CA GLU A 209 -19.75 -11.91 30.88
C GLU A 209 -21.27 -11.71 30.64
N GLU A 210 -21.99 -11.47 31.74
CA GLU A 210 -23.46 -11.28 31.73
C GLU A 210 -23.86 -9.98 31.06
N ASP A 211 -23.04 -8.91 31.15
CA ASP A 211 -23.29 -7.60 30.55
C ASP A 211 -22.88 -7.53 29.07
N ILE A 212 -21.92 -8.36 28.66
CA ILE A 212 -21.41 -8.38 27.28
C ILE A 212 -22.50 -8.81 26.30
N LYS A 213 -23.34 -9.76 26.65
CA LYS A 213 -24.38 -10.26 25.73
C LYS A 213 -25.39 -9.19 25.31
N PRO A 214 -26.01 -8.41 26.24
CA PRO A 214 -26.90 -7.32 25.85
C PRO A 214 -26.19 -6.18 25.14
N LEU A 215 -24.93 -5.85 25.51
CA LEU A 215 -24.11 -4.85 24.82
C LEU A 215 -23.80 -5.26 23.37
N PHE A 216 -23.45 -6.53 23.17
CA PHE A 216 -23.21 -7.04 21.82
C PHE A 216 -24.46 -7.01 20.94
N ALA A 217 -25.63 -7.29 21.51
CA ALA A 217 -26.90 -7.15 20.77
C ALA A 217 -27.15 -5.70 20.31
N LYS A 218 -26.92 -4.72 21.20
CA LYS A 218 -27.00 -3.29 20.84
C LYS A 218 -25.96 -2.91 19.78
N PHE A 219 -24.72 -3.39 19.91
CA PHE A 219 -23.68 -3.20 18.90
C PHE A 219 -24.10 -3.71 17.53
N LYS A 220 -24.72 -4.90 17.43
CA LYS A 220 -25.19 -5.45 16.14
C LYS A 220 -26.29 -4.59 15.50
N VAL A 221 -27.14 -3.95 16.30
CA VAL A 221 -28.14 -2.99 15.81
C VAL A 221 -27.46 -1.74 15.26
N LEU A 222 -26.48 -1.20 16.00
CA LEU A 222 -25.69 -0.04 15.56
C LEU A 222 -24.94 -0.33 14.26
N ALA A 223 -24.22 -1.46 14.20
CA ALA A 223 -23.46 -1.90 13.03
C ALA A 223 -24.33 -2.26 11.81
N GLY A 224 -25.65 -2.48 12.02
CA GLY A 224 -26.60 -2.60 10.93
C GLY A 224 -27.00 -1.27 10.31
N LYS A 225 -26.85 -0.16 11.04
CA LYS A 225 -27.21 1.21 10.61
C LYS A 225 -25.99 2.04 10.15
N LYS A 226 -24.83 1.80 10.72
CA LYS A 226 -23.60 2.56 10.49
C LYS A 226 -22.50 1.64 10.00
N HIS A 227 -21.84 1.98 8.88
CA HIS A 227 -20.79 1.14 8.27
C HIS A 227 -19.50 1.17 9.08
N ASP A 228 -19.01 2.35 9.42
CA ASP A 228 -17.75 2.54 10.14
C ASP A 228 -18.05 2.83 11.62
N ILE A 229 -17.84 1.83 12.49
CA ILE A 229 -18.03 1.96 13.94
C ILE A 229 -16.74 2.50 14.56
N THR A 230 -16.80 3.64 15.19
CA THR A 230 -15.67 4.32 15.84
C THR A 230 -15.59 3.95 17.32
N ASP A 231 -14.44 4.23 17.94
CA ASP A 231 -14.23 4.06 19.38
C ASP A 231 -15.21 4.92 20.21
N ALA A 232 -15.55 6.11 19.68
CA ALA A 232 -16.55 6.98 20.30
C ALA A 232 -17.95 6.35 20.29
N ASP A 233 -18.31 5.65 19.21
CA ASP A 233 -19.57 4.91 19.12
C ASP A 233 -19.66 3.80 20.15
N ILE A 234 -18.54 3.06 20.35
CA ILE A 234 -18.48 1.98 21.35
C ILE A 234 -18.59 2.56 22.77
N ARG A 235 -17.88 3.65 23.06
CA ARG A 235 -17.97 4.33 24.38
C ARG A 235 -19.39 4.85 24.65
N ALA A 236 -20.06 5.45 23.64
CA ALA A 236 -21.44 5.91 23.76
C ALA A 236 -22.42 4.74 23.98
N LEU A 237 -22.22 3.64 23.25
CA LEU A 237 -23.03 2.42 23.39
C LEU A 237 -22.95 1.86 24.83
N VAL A 238 -21.75 1.84 25.38
CA VAL A 238 -21.45 1.38 26.75
C VAL A 238 -22.04 2.33 27.80
N ALA A 239 -21.91 3.65 27.60
CA ALA A 239 -22.45 4.66 28.51
C ALA A 239 -24.00 4.66 28.52
N GLY A 240 -24.63 3.88 27.63
CA GLY A 240 -26.10 3.84 27.54
C GLY A 240 -26.70 5.09 26.89
N THR A 241 -25.86 6.00 26.41
CA THR A 241 -26.29 7.15 25.61
C THR A 241 -26.68 6.67 24.22
N SER A 242 -27.80 7.16 23.67
CA SER A 242 -28.14 6.85 22.28
C SER A 242 -27.14 7.53 21.37
N VAL A 243 -26.56 6.79 20.43
CA VAL A 243 -25.66 7.37 19.42
C VAL A 243 -26.44 8.34 18.50
N ASP A 244 -27.76 8.26 18.53
CA ASP A 244 -28.65 9.07 17.69
C ASP A 244 -29.00 10.43 18.31
N ASN A 245 -28.66 10.67 19.62
CA ASN A 245 -28.95 11.99 20.21
C ASN A 245 -28.20 12.22 21.54
N PRO A 246 -27.11 12.98 21.60
CA PRO A 246 -26.66 13.51 22.88
C PRO A 246 -27.76 14.47 23.38
N GLU A 247 -28.25 14.25 24.60
CA GLU A 247 -29.16 15.18 25.26
C GLU A 247 -28.59 16.60 25.16
N GLY A 248 -29.20 17.45 24.39
CA GLY A 248 -28.89 18.86 24.32
C GLY A 248 -28.93 19.52 22.94
N PHE A 249 -28.75 18.78 21.84
CA PHE A 249 -28.80 19.39 20.52
C PHE A 249 -29.57 18.50 19.52
N HIS A 250 -30.62 19.05 18.94
CA HIS A 250 -31.33 18.48 17.81
C HIS A 250 -30.94 19.24 16.55
N PHE A 251 -30.43 18.53 15.54
CA PHE A 251 -30.23 19.11 14.22
C PHE A 251 -31.61 19.33 13.59
N GLU A 252 -31.99 20.58 13.38
CA GLU A 252 -33.26 20.94 12.75
C GLU A 252 -33.10 21.28 11.28
N ASP A 253 -32.08 22.08 10.93
CA ASP A 253 -31.89 22.54 9.54
C ASP A 253 -30.43 22.89 9.25
N LEU A 254 -30.02 22.69 8.00
CA LEU A 254 -28.78 23.21 7.43
C LEU A 254 -29.10 24.07 6.22
N ARG A 255 -28.82 25.34 6.34
CA ARG A 255 -28.96 26.29 5.23
C ARG A 255 -27.62 26.72 4.70
N LEU A 256 -27.33 26.41 3.44
CA LEU A 256 -26.16 26.87 2.72
C LEU A 256 -26.57 28.05 1.83
N THR A 257 -25.88 29.17 1.98
CA THR A 257 -26.08 30.35 1.13
C THR A 257 -24.77 30.73 0.46
N THR A 258 -24.78 30.80 -0.86
CA THR A 258 -23.65 31.30 -1.65
C THR A 258 -23.94 32.75 -2.00
N ASN A 259 -23.05 33.64 -1.61
CA ASN A 259 -23.17 35.08 -1.89
C ASN A 259 -22.48 35.44 -3.22
N ALA A 260 -22.80 36.62 -3.75
CA ALA A 260 -22.21 37.11 -5.01
C ALA A 260 -20.70 37.37 -4.94
N ASP A 261 -20.13 37.44 -3.75
CA ASP A 261 -18.67 37.56 -3.48
C ASP A 261 -17.97 36.21 -3.28
N GLU A 262 -18.60 35.11 -3.70
CA GLU A 262 -18.11 33.73 -3.57
C GLU A 262 -18.00 33.22 -2.12
N THR A 263 -18.48 33.99 -1.14
CA THR A 263 -18.52 33.49 0.23
C THR A 263 -19.65 32.48 0.43
N ILE A 264 -19.33 31.36 1.11
CA ILE A 264 -20.31 30.34 1.47
C ILE A 264 -20.58 30.47 2.96
N THR A 265 -21.84 30.69 3.31
CA THR A 265 -22.30 30.73 4.69
C THR A 265 -23.10 29.48 4.99
N ALA A 266 -22.72 28.74 6.02
CA ALA A 266 -23.49 27.63 6.56
C ALA A 266 -24.13 28.04 7.88
N THR A 267 -25.46 27.91 7.95
CA THR A 267 -26.22 28.10 9.18
C THR A 267 -26.79 26.76 9.61
N VAL A 268 -26.49 26.35 10.83
CA VAL A 268 -26.97 25.11 11.46
C VAL A 268 -27.88 25.50 12.59
N SER A 269 -29.08 24.96 12.61
CA SER A 269 -30.08 25.16 13.69
C SER A 269 -30.32 23.87 14.43
#